data_93661793bbf34a65cdb1977366d81dea
#
_entry.id   93661793bbf34a65cdb1977366d81dea
#
_cell.length_a   1.000
_cell.length_b   1.000
_cell.length_c   1.000
_cell.angle_alpha   90.00
_cell.angle_beta   90.00
_cell.angle_gamma   90.00
#
_symmetry.space_group_name_H-M   'P 1'
#
loop_
_entity.id
_entity.type
_entity.pdbx_description
1 polymer ?
#
loop_
_entity_poly.entity_id
_entity_poly.type
_entity_poly.pdbx_seq_one_letter_code
_entity_poly.pdbx_strand_id
1 'polypeptide(L)'
;MFVLGIESSCDETAAAVVKDGKLLSNVIASQIHDHSAYGGVVPEIASRKHLEAISPVIAQALADAKLTFRDIEGIAVTRGPGLIGSLLVGLSAAKALAYGLDIPFVGVNHLEGHIMASFLAEQKPRFPFAALVVSGGHTNIYLVKNYHEFELLGQTRDDAAGEAFDKAAKLLNLGYPGGVVIDKMAKSGNPRAINFPRAMKDSPDFSFSGLKTSLLVMLKKQGRNFSAGELPDVVAGYQEAIMDVLVDKTIRAARENRITQIVVCGGVAANSRLRQRFAEATLEQKMALFIPPMILCTDNAAMIAALGEIMLKNGRRDSLNLNAVSRWPLVAHSKILSPPRPLVPPLGGQGIMGDG
;
A
#
# COMPACT_ATOMS: atom_id res chain seq x y z
N MET A 1 -7.74 -16.09 18.70
CA MET A 1 -8.44 -16.77 17.60
C MET A 1 -7.49 -16.91 16.41
N PHE A 2 -7.59 -18.00 15.66
CA PHE A 2 -6.85 -18.17 14.40
C PHE A 2 -7.57 -17.45 13.27
N VAL A 3 -6.90 -16.47 12.66
CA VAL A 3 -7.47 -15.71 11.54
C VAL A 3 -6.63 -15.93 10.29
N LEU A 4 -7.30 -16.37 9.21
CA LEU A 4 -6.73 -16.48 7.88
C LEU A 4 -6.88 -15.12 7.18
N GLY A 5 -5.77 -14.49 6.82
CA GLY A 5 -5.73 -13.29 5.97
C GLY A 5 -5.56 -13.66 4.51
N ILE A 6 -6.21 -12.90 3.63
CA ILE A 6 -6.11 -13.04 2.17
C ILE A 6 -5.88 -11.66 1.56
N GLU A 7 -4.81 -11.55 0.75
CA GLU A 7 -4.44 -10.34 0.02
C GLU A 7 -4.38 -10.64 -1.48
N SER A 8 -5.04 -9.80 -2.29
CA SER A 8 -5.01 -9.90 -3.75
C SER A 8 -5.30 -8.55 -4.43
N SER A 9 -4.88 -7.43 -3.84
CA SER A 9 -5.29 -6.09 -4.31
C SER A 9 -4.57 -5.61 -5.57
N CYS A 10 -3.37 -6.14 -5.88
CA CYS A 10 -2.55 -5.70 -7.01
C CYS A 10 -1.91 -6.87 -7.75
N ASP A 11 -0.63 -7.16 -7.50
CA ASP A 11 0.16 -8.17 -8.19
C ASP A 11 0.79 -9.21 -7.26
N GLU A 12 0.46 -9.19 -5.96
CA GLU A 12 0.79 -10.24 -4.99
C GLU A 12 -0.47 -11.00 -4.58
N THR A 13 -0.45 -12.33 -4.73
CA THR A 13 -1.42 -13.22 -4.10
C THR A 13 -0.84 -13.71 -2.79
N ALA A 14 -1.45 -13.37 -1.66
CA ALA A 14 -0.92 -13.81 -0.38
C ALA A 14 -1.99 -14.39 0.54
N ALA A 15 -1.55 -15.33 1.40
CA ALA A 15 -2.32 -15.84 2.53
C ALA A 15 -1.43 -15.93 3.77
N ALA A 16 -2.00 -15.65 4.93
CA ALA A 16 -1.29 -15.67 6.20
C ALA A 16 -2.20 -16.12 7.33
N VAL A 17 -1.63 -16.73 8.36
CA VAL A 17 -2.35 -17.04 9.59
C VAL A 17 -1.76 -16.24 10.76
N VAL A 18 -2.65 -15.57 11.48
CA VAL A 18 -2.33 -14.82 12.71
C VAL A 18 -3.13 -15.38 13.86
N LYS A 19 -2.52 -15.41 15.06
CA LYS A 19 -3.21 -15.72 16.33
C LYS A 19 -2.70 -14.81 17.43
N ASP A 20 -3.60 -14.09 18.08
CA ASP A 20 -3.32 -13.23 19.23
C ASP A 20 -2.18 -12.23 18.97
N GLY A 21 -2.22 -11.60 17.77
CA GLY A 21 -1.23 -10.65 17.30
C GLY A 21 0.14 -11.25 16.96
N LYS A 22 0.24 -12.58 16.84
CA LYS A 22 1.45 -13.30 16.42
C LYS A 22 1.26 -13.91 15.04
N LEU A 23 2.23 -13.67 14.17
CA LEU A 23 2.29 -14.25 12.84
C LEU A 23 2.72 -15.72 12.94
N LEU A 24 1.93 -16.62 12.36
CA LEU A 24 2.21 -18.06 12.29
C LEU A 24 2.71 -18.47 10.90
N SER A 25 2.16 -17.88 9.84
CA SER A 25 2.59 -18.10 8.47
C SER A 25 2.30 -16.87 7.61
N ASN A 26 3.08 -16.67 6.54
CA ASN A 26 2.83 -15.62 5.54
C ASN A 26 3.43 -16.09 4.20
N VAL A 27 2.57 -16.51 3.30
CA VAL A 27 2.94 -17.01 1.96
C VAL A 27 2.55 -15.98 0.93
N ILE A 28 3.49 -15.64 0.05
CA ILE A 28 3.32 -14.62 -0.99
C ILE A 28 3.73 -15.23 -2.33
N ALA A 29 2.83 -15.19 -3.30
CA ALA A 29 3.10 -15.49 -4.71
C ALA A 29 3.07 -14.18 -5.49
N SER A 30 4.25 -13.68 -5.87
CA SER A 30 4.41 -12.43 -6.61
C SER A 30 4.34 -12.66 -8.12
N GLN A 31 3.69 -11.75 -8.81
CA GLN A 31 3.52 -11.72 -10.27
C GLN A 31 4.54 -10.81 -10.96
N ILE A 32 5.59 -10.35 -10.24
CA ILE A 32 6.63 -9.45 -10.79
C ILE A 32 7.19 -9.99 -12.10
N HIS A 33 7.43 -11.30 -12.18
CA HIS A 33 7.95 -11.95 -13.39
C HIS A 33 6.98 -11.83 -14.56
N ASP A 34 5.68 -12.05 -14.31
CA ASP A 34 4.63 -11.97 -15.35
C ASP A 34 4.46 -10.55 -15.90
N HIS A 35 4.68 -9.54 -15.05
CA HIS A 35 4.51 -8.12 -15.41
C HIS A 35 5.79 -7.46 -15.93
N SER A 36 6.96 -8.06 -15.71
CA SER A 36 8.26 -7.47 -16.08
C SER A 36 8.37 -7.14 -17.57
N ALA A 37 7.83 -8.00 -18.46
CA ALA A 37 7.82 -7.78 -19.90
C ALA A 37 7.03 -6.53 -20.32
N TYR A 38 6.07 -6.09 -19.50
CA TYR A 38 5.22 -4.92 -19.77
C TYR A 38 5.76 -3.65 -19.09
N GLY A 39 6.73 -3.80 -18.19
CA GLY A 39 7.30 -2.71 -17.40
C GLY A 39 6.32 -2.09 -16.40
N GLY A 40 5.39 -2.88 -15.86
CA GLY A 40 4.39 -2.50 -14.90
C GLY A 40 3.19 -3.45 -14.87
N VAL A 41 2.36 -3.34 -13.85
CA VAL A 41 1.20 -4.22 -13.64
C VAL A 41 0.16 -4.05 -14.75
N VAL A 42 -0.29 -5.19 -15.31
CA VAL A 42 -1.41 -5.28 -16.26
C VAL A 42 -2.62 -5.88 -15.55
N PRO A 43 -3.68 -5.11 -15.28
CA PRO A 43 -4.77 -5.53 -14.40
C PRO A 43 -5.46 -6.84 -14.79
N GLU A 44 -5.63 -7.09 -16.10
CA GLU A 44 -6.26 -8.30 -16.60
C GLU A 44 -5.38 -9.54 -16.36
N ILE A 45 -4.07 -9.42 -16.58
CA ILE A 45 -3.11 -10.48 -16.29
C ILE A 45 -3.10 -10.75 -14.79
N ALA A 46 -3.04 -9.69 -13.97
CA ALA A 46 -3.05 -9.81 -12.53
C ALA A 46 -4.25 -10.62 -12.02
N SER A 47 -5.46 -10.30 -12.49
CA SER A 47 -6.68 -11.00 -12.08
C SER A 47 -6.63 -12.49 -12.41
N ARG A 48 -6.13 -12.87 -13.60
CA ARG A 48 -5.98 -14.27 -14.00
C ARG A 48 -4.96 -15.02 -13.15
N LYS A 49 -3.82 -14.38 -12.85
CA LYS A 49 -2.78 -14.96 -12.00
C LYS A 49 -3.23 -15.17 -10.56
N HIS A 50 -4.06 -14.29 -10.02
CA HIS A 50 -4.67 -14.51 -8.72
C HIS A 50 -5.57 -15.77 -8.71
N LEU A 51 -6.34 -16.03 -9.76
CA LEU A 51 -7.16 -17.24 -9.86
C LEU A 51 -6.31 -18.53 -9.84
N GLU A 52 -5.14 -18.50 -10.47
CA GLU A 52 -4.22 -19.62 -10.50
C GLU A 52 -3.56 -19.85 -9.12
N ALA A 53 -3.23 -18.77 -8.40
CA ALA A 53 -2.41 -18.80 -7.18
C ALA A 53 -3.20 -18.91 -5.87
N ILE A 54 -4.46 -18.46 -5.82
CA ILE A 54 -5.18 -18.27 -4.56
C ILE A 54 -5.32 -19.56 -3.74
N SER A 55 -5.71 -20.67 -4.37
CA SER A 55 -5.91 -21.95 -3.65
C SER A 55 -4.59 -22.55 -3.15
N PRO A 56 -3.53 -22.68 -3.96
CA PRO A 56 -2.25 -23.20 -3.47
C PRO A 56 -1.61 -22.29 -2.39
N VAL A 57 -1.74 -20.97 -2.49
CA VAL A 57 -1.20 -20.03 -1.48
C VAL A 57 -1.91 -20.20 -0.14
N ILE A 58 -3.24 -20.34 -0.13
CA ILE A 58 -4.02 -20.59 1.09
C ILE A 58 -3.62 -21.95 1.70
N ALA A 59 -3.55 -23.00 0.89
CA ALA A 59 -3.17 -24.32 1.36
C ALA A 59 -1.76 -24.33 1.99
N GLN A 60 -0.82 -23.66 1.35
CA GLN A 60 0.54 -23.53 1.86
C GLN A 60 0.61 -22.75 3.17
N ALA A 61 -0.16 -21.65 3.28
CA ALA A 61 -0.20 -20.84 4.52
C ALA A 61 -0.74 -21.64 5.71
N LEU A 62 -1.75 -22.48 5.49
CA LEU A 62 -2.25 -23.39 6.52
C LEU A 62 -1.22 -24.47 6.89
N ALA A 63 -0.56 -25.09 5.90
CA ALA A 63 0.47 -26.09 6.12
C ALA A 63 1.67 -25.54 6.91
N ASP A 64 2.15 -24.33 6.56
CA ASP A 64 3.25 -23.65 7.26
C ASP A 64 2.88 -23.31 8.71
N ALA A 65 1.61 -22.96 8.96
CA ALA A 65 1.07 -22.75 10.30
C ALA A 65 0.79 -24.06 11.05
N LYS A 66 0.91 -25.23 10.40
CA LYS A 66 0.54 -26.56 10.93
C LYS A 66 -0.93 -26.63 11.35
N LEU A 67 -1.82 -26.06 10.55
CA LEU A 67 -3.24 -25.96 10.76
C LEU A 67 -4.01 -26.54 9.56
N THR A 68 -5.28 -26.81 9.80
CA THR A 68 -6.27 -27.19 8.78
C THR A 68 -7.35 -26.11 8.68
N PHE A 69 -8.21 -26.17 7.68
CA PHE A 69 -9.36 -25.28 7.57
C PHE A 69 -10.28 -25.30 8.81
N ARG A 70 -10.35 -26.43 9.52
CA ARG A 70 -11.21 -26.59 10.71
C ARG A 70 -10.69 -25.82 11.93
N ASP A 71 -9.43 -25.45 11.93
CA ASP A 71 -8.81 -24.70 13.01
C ASP A 71 -9.02 -23.19 12.87
N ILE A 72 -9.43 -22.73 11.66
CA ILE A 72 -9.65 -21.32 11.38
C ILE A 72 -10.97 -20.85 11.97
N GLU A 73 -10.92 -19.77 12.74
CA GLU A 73 -12.05 -19.21 13.49
C GLU A 73 -12.58 -17.90 12.87
N GLY A 74 -11.87 -17.35 11.86
CA GLY A 74 -12.29 -16.15 11.15
C GLY A 74 -11.42 -15.87 9.93
N ILE A 75 -11.97 -15.11 8.97
CA ILE A 75 -11.27 -14.74 7.74
C ILE A 75 -11.21 -13.22 7.62
N ALA A 76 -10.06 -12.71 7.23
CA ALA A 76 -9.85 -11.32 6.86
C ALA A 76 -9.41 -11.25 5.40
N VAL A 77 -10.02 -10.36 4.61
CA VAL A 77 -9.69 -10.24 3.20
C VAL A 77 -9.60 -8.79 2.79
N THR A 78 -8.68 -8.46 1.92
CA THR A 78 -8.61 -7.12 1.35
C THR A 78 -9.83 -6.83 0.50
N ARG A 79 -10.60 -5.84 0.95
CA ARG A 79 -11.77 -5.33 0.24
C ARG A 79 -11.42 -4.24 -0.77
N GLY A 80 -10.34 -3.50 -0.51
CA GLY A 80 -9.86 -2.36 -1.28
C GLY A 80 -9.00 -1.44 -0.42
N PRO A 81 -8.41 -0.38 -1.03
CA PRO A 81 -8.38 -0.10 -2.47
C PRO A 81 -7.53 -1.12 -3.25
N GLY A 82 -7.70 -1.14 -4.59
CA GLY A 82 -6.91 -2.02 -5.46
C GLY A 82 -7.55 -2.24 -6.84
N LEU A 83 -6.96 -3.14 -7.60
CA LEU A 83 -7.48 -3.56 -8.91
C LEU A 83 -8.74 -4.40 -8.72
N ILE A 84 -9.86 -3.95 -9.26
CA ILE A 84 -11.17 -4.54 -8.98
C ILE A 84 -11.24 -6.03 -9.29
N GLY A 85 -10.68 -6.47 -10.43
CA GLY A 85 -10.65 -7.87 -10.81
C GLY A 85 -9.82 -8.72 -9.85
N SER A 86 -8.67 -8.23 -9.42
CA SER A 86 -7.79 -8.86 -8.45
C SER A 86 -8.45 -8.98 -7.07
N LEU A 87 -9.05 -7.89 -6.58
CA LEU A 87 -9.80 -7.86 -5.30
C LEU A 87 -10.95 -8.87 -5.29
N LEU A 88 -11.68 -9.01 -6.41
CA LEU A 88 -12.80 -9.95 -6.51
C LEU A 88 -12.36 -11.40 -6.33
N VAL A 89 -11.16 -11.78 -6.75
CA VAL A 89 -10.64 -13.14 -6.57
C VAL A 89 -10.48 -13.46 -5.09
N GLY A 90 -9.75 -12.65 -4.33
CA GLY A 90 -9.55 -12.85 -2.89
C GLY A 90 -10.85 -12.79 -2.12
N LEU A 91 -11.71 -11.80 -2.42
CA LEU A 91 -13.01 -11.64 -1.77
C LEU A 91 -13.95 -12.81 -2.02
N SER A 92 -13.98 -13.36 -3.24
CA SER A 92 -14.79 -14.54 -3.57
C SER A 92 -14.29 -15.78 -2.83
N ALA A 93 -12.97 -15.99 -2.78
CA ALA A 93 -12.36 -17.08 -2.02
C ALA A 93 -12.69 -16.96 -0.52
N ALA A 94 -12.54 -15.76 0.06
CA ALA A 94 -12.87 -15.52 1.47
C ALA A 94 -14.34 -15.79 1.79
N LYS A 95 -15.27 -15.34 0.95
CA LYS A 95 -16.71 -15.60 1.11
C LYS A 95 -17.05 -17.08 1.00
N ALA A 96 -16.47 -17.78 0.02
CA ALA A 96 -16.70 -19.21 -0.17
C ALA A 96 -16.22 -20.03 1.05
N LEU A 97 -15.04 -19.70 1.57
CA LEU A 97 -14.49 -20.34 2.76
C LEU A 97 -15.32 -20.01 4.01
N ALA A 98 -15.67 -18.73 4.22
CA ALA A 98 -16.48 -18.32 5.36
C ALA A 98 -17.84 -19.02 5.38
N TYR A 99 -18.50 -19.11 4.22
CA TYR A 99 -19.77 -19.83 4.07
C TYR A 99 -19.61 -21.33 4.29
N GLY A 100 -18.61 -21.96 3.68
CA GLY A 100 -18.41 -23.41 3.77
C GLY A 100 -17.97 -23.90 5.15
N LEU A 101 -17.32 -23.03 5.93
CA LEU A 101 -16.83 -23.34 7.28
C LEU A 101 -17.76 -22.82 8.38
N ASP A 102 -18.80 -22.06 8.03
CA ASP A 102 -19.71 -21.38 8.96
C ASP A 102 -18.97 -20.48 9.98
N ILE A 103 -17.99 -19.69 9.49
CA ILE A 103 -17.19 -18.79 10.30
C ILE A 103 -17.33 -17.34 9.83
N PRO A 104 -17.13 -16.36 10.72
CA PRO A 104 -17.21 -14.94 10.36
C PRO A 104 -16.06 -14.51 9.45
N PHE A 105 -16.33 -13.50 8.62
CA PHE A 105 -15.28 -12.81 7.86
C PHE A 105 -15.43 -11.29 7.91
N VAL A 106 -14.34 -10.59 7.60
CA VAL A 106 -14.30 -9.12 7.50
C VAL A 106 -13.50 -8.68 6.28
N GLY A 107 -14.02 -7.64 5.61
CA GLY A 107 -13.29 -6.90 4.59
C GLY A 107 -12.41 -5.82 5.22
N VAL A 108 -11.13 -5.84 4.87
CA VAL A 108 -10.09 -4.97 5.42
C VAL A 108 -9.69 -3.92 4.39
N ASN A 109 -9.38 -2.71 4.84
CA ASN A 109 -8.77 -1.71 4.00
C ASN A 109 -7.26 -1.98 3.86
N HIS A 110 -6.77 -2.06 2.64
CA HIS A 110 -5.37 -2.36 2.30
C HIS A 110 -4.38 -1.38 2.94
N LEU A 111 -4.70 -0.07 2.95
CA LEU A 111 -3.82 0.96 3.53
C LEU A 111 -3.79 0.89 5.07
N GLU A 112 -4.93 0.58 5.70
CA GLU A 112 -4.97 0.28 7.14
C GLU A 112 -4.10 -0.96 7.44
N GLY A 113 -4.18 -1.99 6.59
CA GLY A 113 -3.34 -3.17 6.68
C GLY A 113 -1.86 -2.80 6.73
N HIS A 114 -1.36 -2.01 5.79
CA HIS A 114 0.03 -1.55 5.77
C HIS A 114 0.45 -0.84 7.06
N ILE A 115 -0.40 0.05 7.59
CA ILE A 115 -0.11 0.73 8.86
C ILE A 115 -0.04 -0.28 10.00
N MET A 116 -1.00 -1.21 10.05
CA MET A 116 -1.10 -2.23 11.11
C MET A 116 -0.01 -3.31 11.03
N ALA A 117 0.68 -3.47 9.88
CA ALA A 117 1.85 -4.34 9.77
C ALA A 117 2.95 -3.98 10.81
N SER A 118 3.04 -2.71 11.24
CA SER A 118 3.97 -2.29 12.28
C SER A 118 3.71 -2.93 13.64
N PHE A 119 2.49 -3.40 13.90
CA PHE A 119 2.13 -4.10 15.14
C PHE A 119 2.48 -5.58 15.14
N LEU A 120 2.94 -6.13 14.00
CA LEU A 120 3.51 -7.47 13.91
C LEU A 120 5.01 -7.50 14.19
N ALA A 121 5.67 -6.34 14.23
CA ALA A 121 7.07 -6.22 14.61
C ALA A 121 7.27 -6.42 16.12
N GLU A 122 8.52 -6.72 16.51
CA GLU A 122 8.89 -6.88 17.91
C GLU A 122 8.67 -5.58 18.72
N GLN A 123 9.11 -4.45 18.17
CA GLN A 123 8.83 -3.13 18.71
C GLN A 123 7.59 -2.55 18.04
N LYS A 124 6.59 -2.19 18.86
CA LYS A 124 5.29 -1.71 18.38
C LYS A 124 5.11 -0.23 18.69
N PRO A 125 4.53 0.56 17.76
CA PRO A 125 4.20 1.94 18.06
C PRO A 125 3.06 2.02 19.08
N ARG A 126 2.94 3.18 19.73
CA ARG A 126 1.81 3.53 20.62
C ARG A 126 1.03 4.66 19.98
N PHE A 127 -0.29 4.62 20.08
CA PHE A 127 -1.13 5.71 19.61
C PHE A 127 -0.98 6.97 20.51
N PRO A 128 -1.08 8.17 19.94
CA PRO A 128 -1.12 8.46 18.51
C PRO A 128 0.28 8.45 17.87
N PHE A 129 0.34 8.24 16.54
CA PHE A 129 1.57 8.33 15.75
C PHE A 129 1.31 8.90 14.36
N ALA A 130 2.36 9.41 13.70
CA ALA A 130 2.30 9.77 12.29
C ALA A 130 2.70 8.55 11.44
N ALA A 131 1.90 8.23 10.41
CA ALA A 131 2.18 7.14 9.50
C ALA A 131 2.39 7.64 8.08
N LEU A 132 3.56 7.35 7.50
CA LEU A 132 3.80 7.48 6.05
C LEU A 132 3.49 6.15 5.39
N VAL A 133 2.43 6.11 4.60
CA VAL A 133 2.10 4.97 3.72
C VAL A 133 2.66 5.29 2.35
N VAL A 134 3.68 4.56 1.91
CA VAL A 134 4.40 4.82 0.66
C VAL A 134 4.61 3.54 -0.15
N SER A 135 3.91 3.44 -1.29
CA SER A 135 3.87 2.25 -2.15
C SER A 135 3.89 2.62 -3.64
N GLY A 136 3.67 1.65 -4.51
CA GLY A 136 3.50 1.85 -5.95
C GLY A 136 2.35 2.79 -6.29
N GLY A 137 1.22 2.66 -5.58
CA GLY A 137 0.00 3.44 -5.86
C GLY A 137 -0.32 4.55 -4.86
N HIS A 138 0.36 4.61 -3.72
CA HIS A 138 0.00 5.53 -2.63
C HIS A 138 1.21 6.24 -2.04
N THR A 139 1.03 7.52 -1.70
CA THR A 139 1.98 8.31 -0.90
C THR A 139 1.19 9.27 -0.04
N ASN A 140 0.93 8.86 1.20
CA ASN A 140 0.06 9.55 2.13
C ASN A 140 0.68 9.63 3.52
N ILE A 141 0.46 10.75 4.22
CA ILE A 141 0.77 10.89 5.64
C ILE A 141 -0.54 10.94 6.41
N TYR A 142 -0.65 10.09 7.43
CA TYR A 142 -1.79 10.04 8.34
C TYR A 142 -1.37 10.32 9.77
N LEU A 143 -2.23 11.04 10.51
CA LEU A 143 -2.25 10.98 11.96
C LEU A 143 -3.15 9.80 12.35
N VAL A 144 -2.57 8.84 13.05
CA VAL A 144 -3.26 7.62 13.49
C VAL A 144 -3.52 7.74 14.99
N LYS A 145 -4.78 7.95 15.38
CA LYS A 145 -5.17 8.18 16.76
C LYS A 145 -5.52 6.89 17.51
N ASN A 146 -6.06 5.93 16.79
CA ASN A 146 -6.33 4.55 17.26
C ASN A 146 -6.54 3.63 16.06
N TYR A 147 -6.97 2.38 16.28
CA TYR A 147 -7.17 1.37 15.21
C TYR A 147 -8.22 1.75 14.15
N HIS A 148 -9.06 2.75 14.39
CA HIS A 148 -10.21 3.09 13.54
C HIS A 148 -10.28 4.58 13.21
N GLU A 149 -9.35 5.38 13.71
CA GLU A 149 -9.39 6.83 13.54
C GLU A 149 -8.11 7.35 12.89
N PHE A 150 -8.25 7.74 11.65
CA PHE A 150 -7.19 8.25 10.79
C PHE A 150 -7.53 9.66 10.31
N GLU A 151 -6.55 10.54 10.32
CA GLU A 151 -6.66 11.88 9.77
C GLU A 151 -5.59 12.05 8.70
N LEU A 152 -6.00 12.47 7.50
CA LEU A 152 -5.08 12.70 6.39
C LEU A 152 -4.36 14.03 6.58
N LEU A 153 -3.04 14.00 6.71
CA LEU A 153 -2.18 15.17 6.86
C LEU A 153 -1.56 15.63 5.55
N GLY A 154 -1.34 14.71 4.61
CA GLY A 154 -0.80 15.01 3.30
C GLY A 154 -0.88 13.81 2.37
N GLN A 155 -0.98 14.07 1.07
CA GLN A 155 -1.08 13.02 0.04
C GLN A 155 -0.44 13.45 -1.27
N THR A 156 -0.13 12.49 -2.15
CA THR A 156 0.31 12.86 -3.49
C THR A 156 -0.83 13.45 -4.31
N ARG A 157 -0.50 14.44 -5.13
CA ARG A 157 -1.42 15.12 -6.05
C ARG A 157 -1.32 14.57 -7.48
N ASP A 158 -0.31 13.75 -7.74
CA ASP A 158 -0.07 13.11 -9.03
C ASP A 158 0.48 11.69 -8.84
N ASP A 159 1.67 11.39 -9.33
CA ASP A 159 2.29 10.07 -9.20
C ASP A 159 2.57 9.73 -7.72
N ALA A 160 2.46 8.46 -7.35
CA ALA A 160 3.01 7.97 -6.10
C ALA A 160 4.55 7.83 -6.19
N ALA A 161 5.24 7.79 -5.04
CA ALA A 161 6.70 7.67 -5.01
C ALA A 161 7.19 6.38 -5.68
N GLY A 162 6.51 5.24 -5.48
CA GLY A 162 6.86 3.99 -6.15
C GLY A 162 6.64 4.07 -7.67
N GLU A 163 5.54 4.65 -8.11
CA GLU A 163 5.28 4.91 -9.53
C GLU A 163 6.35 5.82 -10.15
N ALA A 164 6.85 6.81 -9.41
CA ALA A 164 7.94 7.67 -9.86
C ALA A 164 9.24 6.87 -10.07
N PHE A 165 9.54 5.90 -9.21
CA PHE A 165 10.67 4.98 -9.40
C PHE A 165 10.49 4.10 -10.63
N ASP A 166 9.32 3.50 -10.83
CA ASP A 166 9.05 2.63 -11.98
C ASP A 166 9.13 3.39 -13.30
N LYS A 167 8.59 4.61 -13.35
CA LYS A 167 8.70 5.50 -14.51
C LYS A 167 10.14 5.90 -14.82
N ALA A 168 10.97 6.16 -13.81
CA ALA A 168 12.38 6.48 -14.00
C ALA A 168 13.16 5.26 -14.51
N ALA A 169 12.96 4.08 -13.90
CA ALA A 169 13.59 2.85 -14.34
C ALA A 169 13.24 2.51 -15.79
N LYS A 170 11.98 2.69 -16.18
CA LYS A 170 11.53 2.49 -17.57
C LYS A 170 12.21 3.47 -18.53
N LEU A 171 12.34 4.76 -18.18
CA LEU A 171 13.05 5.75 -18.99
C LEU A 171 14.54 5.43 -19.18
N LEU A 172 15.15 4.84 -18.16
CA LEU A 172 16.57 4.47 -18.12
C LEU A 172 16.83 3.01 -18.58
N ASN A 173 15.81 2.27 -18.99
CA ASN A 173 15.87 0.85 -19.37
C ASN A 173 16.52 -0.05 -18.29
N LEU A 174 16.23 0.19 -17.01
CA LEU A 174 16.81 -0.54 -15.88
C LEU A 174 16.02 -1.79 -15.48
N GLY A 175 14.81 -1.96 -16.02
CA GLY A 175 13.92 -3.08 -15.67
C GLY A 175 12.86 -2.75 -14.62
N TYR A 176 12.18 -3.78 -14.12
CA TYR A 176 11.05 -3.72 -13.19
C TYR A 176 11.24 -4.76 -12.06
N PRO A 177 10.87 -4.46 -10.79
CA PRO A 177 10.36 -3.20 -10.25
C PRO A 177 11.44 -2.10 -10.15
N GLY A 178 11.09 -0.88 -10.55
CA GLY A 178 12.02 0.23 -10.64
C GLY A 178 12.64 0.62 -9.29
N GLY A 179 11.84 0.58 -8.22
CA GLY A 179 12.31 0.92 -6.87
C GLY A 179 13.48 0.05 -6.41
N VAL A 180 13.44 -1.26 -6.67
CA VAL A 180 14.49 -2.22 -6.29
C VAL A 180 15.77 -1.99 -7.08
N VAL A 181 15.63 -1.82 -8.40
CA VAL A 181 16.80 -1.64 -9.30
C VAL A 181 17.47 -0.29 -9.03
N ILE A 182 16.69 0.77 -8.82
CA ILE A 182 17.20 2.10 -8.49
C ILE A 182 17.90 2.09 -7.13
N ASP A 183 17.31 1.48 -6.09
CA ASP A 183 17.96 1.40 -4.77
C ASP A 183 19.30 0.66 -4.81
N LYS A 184 19.38 -0.41 -5.58
CA LYS A 184 20.62 -1.17 -5.75
C LYS A 184 21.71 -0.35 -6.47
N MET A 185 21.35 0.30 -7.58
CA MET A 185 22.31 1.06 -8.41
C MET A 185 22.74 2.35 -7.72
N ALA A 186 21.84 3.05 -7.04
CA ALA A 186 22.13 4.30 -6.33
C ALA A 186 23.21 4.18 -5.25
N LYS A 187 23.45 2.96 -4.71
CA LYS A 187 24.49 2.71 -3.70
C LYS A 187 25.91 3.02 -4.19
N SER A 188 26.15 2.93 -5.50
CA SER A 188 27.44 3.24 -6.11
C SER A 188 27.53 4.67 -6.67
N GLY A 189 26.44 5.43 -6.61
CA GLY A 189 26.39 6.80 -7.13
C GLY A 189 26.51 7.88 -6.05
N ASN A 190 26.81 9.09 -6.48
CA ASN A 190 26.84 10.28 -5.63
C ASN A 190 25.45 10.96 -5.64
N PRO A 191 24.69 10.97 -4.55
CA PRO A 191 23.36 11.58 -4.51
C PRO A 191 23.34 13.11 -4.67
N ARG A 192 24.51 13.76 -4.60
CA ARG A 192 24.68 15.22 -4.78
C ARG A 192 25.18 15.61 -6.16
N ALA A 193 25.53 14.65 -7.03
CA ALA A 193 26.07 14.94 -8.36
C ALA A 193 25.03 15.62 -9.25
N ILE A 194 23.75 15.25 -9.14
CA ILE A 194 22.66 15.80 -9.95
C ILE A 194 21.52 16.25 -9.04
N ASN A 195 21.16 17.52 -9.16
CA ASN A 195 20.12 18.13 -8.36
C ASN A 195 18.76 18.06 -9.09
N PHE A 196 17.94 17.07 -8.76
CA PHE A 196 16.55 16.98 -9.22
C PHE A 196 15.61 17.89 -8.42
N PRO A 197 14.46 18.31 -8.98
CA PRO A 197 13.53 19.20 -8.29
C PRO A 197 12.86 18.51 -7.09
N ARG A 198 12.58 19.30 -6.03
CA ARG A 198 11.76 18.93 -4.87
C ARG A 198 10.52 19.79 -4.92
N ALA A 199 9.40 19.19 -5.35
CA ALA A 199 8.16 19.94 -5.56
C ALA A 199 7.41 20.23 -4.25
N MET A 200 6.54 21.24 -4.28
CA MET A 200 5.56 21.56 -3.24
C MET A 200 6.16 21.76 -1.83
N LYS A 201 7.30 22.44 -1.70
CA LYS A 201 8.04 22.59 -0.44
C LYS A 201 7.19 23.12 0.72
N ASP A 202 6.28 24.05 0.43
CA ASP A 202 5.45 24.73 1.45
C ASP A 202 4.10 24.06 1.69
N SER A 203 3.79 22.98 0.96
CA SER A 203 2.57 22.19 1.10
C SER A 203 2.83 20.89 1.87
N PRO A 204 1.88 20.37 2.65
CA PRO A 204 1.97 19.04 3.22
C PRO A 204 1.87 17.94 2.15
N ASP A 205 1.30 18.25 0.98
CA ASP A 205 1.10 17.30 -0.11
C ASP A 205 2.37 17.04 -0.92
N PHE A 206 2.38 15.92 -1.66
CA PHE A 206 3.47 15.48 -2.50
C PHE A 206 3.16 15.71 -4.00
N SER A 207 4.22 15.79 -4.81
CA SER A 207 4.15 15.72 -6.27
C SER A 207 5.47 15.15 -6.79
N PHE A 208 5.39 14.13 -7.64
CA PHE A 208 6.55 13.45 -8.22
C PHE A 208 6.57 13.49 -9.75
N SER A 209 5.50 13.93 -10.42
CA SER A 209 5.44 14.00 -11.88
C SER A 209 6.52 14.92 -12.50
N GLY A 210 6.90 15.97 -11.77
CA GLY A 210 7.98 16.88 -12.17
C GLY A 210 9.35 16.20 -12.22
N LEU A 211 9.62 15.19 -11.41
CA LEU A 211 10.86 14.41 -11.43
C LEU A 211 11.03 13.66 -12.75
N LYS A 212 9.97 12.96 -13.20
CA LYS A 212 9.97 12.29 -14.50
C LYS A 212 10.28 13.25 -15.64
N THR A 213 9.66 14.43 -15.63
CA THR A 213 9.86 15.45 -16.64
C THR A 213 11.33 15.98 -16.63
N SER A 214 11.89 16.23 -15.43
CA SER A 214 13.26 16.65 -15.25
C SER A 214 14.25 15.61 -15.78
N LEU A 215 14.05 14.33 -15.47
CA LEU A 215 14.84 13.23 -16.00
C LEU A 215 14.75 13.17 -17.52
N LEU A 216 13.54 13.26 -18.09
CA LEU A 216 13.33 13.23 -19.53
C LEU A 216 14.05 14.39 -20.26
N VAL A 217 13.99 15.60 -19.69
CA VAL A 217 14.71 16.77 -20.23
C VAL A 217 16.22 16.56 -20.21
N MET A 218 16.75 16.01 -19.11
CA MET A 218 18.17 15.68 -19.01
C MET A 218 18.59 14.65 -20.07
N LEU A 219 17.81 13.56 -20.24
CA LEU A 219 18.05 12.53 -21.27
C LEU A 219 18.02 13.08 -22.70
N LYS A 220 17.18 14.09 -22.96
CA LYS A 220 17.14 14.76 -24.28
C LYS A 220 18.35 15.65 -24.52
N LYS A 221 18.90 16.28 -23.48
CA LYS A 221 20.05 17.18 -23.58
C LYS A 221 21.39 16.45 -23.69
N GLN A 222 21.59 15.41 -22.91
CA GLN A 222 22.85 14.66 -22.78
C GLN A 222 22.92 13.42 -23.68
N GLY A 223 21.80 13.05 -24.33
CA GLY A 223 21.65 11.74 -24.96
C GLY A 223 21.35 10.67 -23.91
N ARG A 224 21.13 9.43 -24.37
CA ARG A 224 20.82 8.28 -23.50
C ARG A 224 22.07 7.46 -23.12
N ASN A 225 23.24 7.88 -23.60
CA ASN A 225 24.49 7.16 -23.37
C ASN A 225 25.22 7.76 -22.17
N PHE A 226 24.96 7.16 -21.01
CA PHE A 226 25.72 7.48 -19.80
C PHE A 226 27.02 6.67 -19.76
N SER A 227 28.09 7.28 -19.30
CA SER A 227 29.29 6.53 -18.90
C SER A 227 29.00 5.63 -17.71
N ALA A 228 29.86 4.65 -17.45
CA ALA A 228 29.69 3.68 -16.36
C ALA A 228 29.54 4.33 -14.97
N GLY A 229 30.08 5.53 -14.76
CA GLY A 229 29.95 6.29 -13.49
C GLY A 229 28.76 7.25 -13.43
N GLU A 230 28.32 7.77 -14.57
CA GLU A 230 27.27 8.81 -14.61
C GLU A 230 25.87 8.26 -14.31
N LEU A 231 25.54 7.06 -14.79
CA LEU A 231 24.23 6.49 -14.56
C LEU A 231 23.92 6.24 -13.07
N PRO A 232 24.83 5.67 -12.27
CA PRO A 232 24.65 5.59 -10.81
C PRO A 232 24.42 6.94 -10.15
N ASP A 233 25.10 8.01 -10.59
CA ASP A 233 24.94 9.36 -10.05
C ASP A 233 23.56 9.93 -10.38
N VAL A 234 23.09 9.74 -11.62
CA VAL A 234 21.73 10.14 -12.04
C VAL A 234 20.70 9.45 -11.16
N VAL A 235 20.84 8.13 -10.99
CA VAL A 235 19.91 7.30 -10.22
C VAL A 235 19.94 7.67 -8.73
N ALA A 236 21.14 7.92 -8.18
CA ALA A 236 21.30 8.34 -6.79
C ALA A 236 20.68 9.72 -6.53
N GLY A 237 20.93 10.70 -7.41
CA GLY A 237 20.30 12.02 -7.30
C GLY A 237 18.78 12.00 -7.43
N TYR A 238 18.26 11.16 -8.34
CA TYR A 238 16.81 10.96 -8.50
C TYR A 238 16.17 10.35 -7.24
N GLN A 239 16.77 9.28 -6.70
CA GLN A 239 16.34 8.66 -5.45
C GLN A 239 16.39 9.68 -4.31
N GLU A 240 17.50 10.42 -4.14
CA GLU A 240 17.63 11.38 -3.05
C GLU A 240 16.56 12.47 -3.09
N ALA A 241 16.16 12.91 -4.29
CA ALA A 241 15.08 13.90 -4.42
C ALA A 241 13.73 13.38 -3.89
N ILE A 242 13.44 12.11 -4.09
CA ILE A 242 12.24 11.47 -3.53
C ILE A 242 12.38 11.34 -2.02
N MET A 243 13.54 10.85 -1.53
CA MET A 243 13.78 10.66 -0.09
C MET A 243 13.66 11.95 0.70
N ASP A 244 14.27 13.04 0.21
CA ASP A 244 14.19 14.36 0.85
C ASP A 244 12.74 14.79 1.07
N VAL A 245 11.92 14.70 0.02
CA VAL A 245 10.50 15.13 0.10
C VAL A 245 9.69 14.24 1.04
N LEU A 246 9.90 12.92 1.03
CA LEU A 246 9.19 11.98 1.90
C LEU A 246 9.54 12.22 3.38
N VAL A 247 10.84 12.33 3.67
CA VAL A 247 11.32 12.48 5.05
C VAL A 247 10.95 13.85 5.62
N ASP A 248 11.29 14.93 4.91
CA ASP A 248 11.08 16.30 5.41
C ASP A 248 9.61 16.58 5.72
N LYS A 249 8.70 16.16 4.82
CA LYS A 249 7.26 16.37 5.01
C LYS A 249 6.68 15.53 6.13
N THR A 250 7.14 14.27 6.26
CA THR A 250 6.66 13.39 7.34
C THR A 250 7.13 13.89 8.70
N ILE A 251 8.40 14.29 8.84
CA ILE A 251 8.93 14.88 10.07
C ILE A 251 8.18 16.18 10.41
N ARG A 252 7.97 17.05 9.42
CA ARG A 252 7.23 18.31 9.61
C ARG A 252 5.80 18.04 10.09
N ALA A 253 5.08 17.13 9.41
CA ALA A 253 3.72 16.76 9.80
C ALA A 253 3.65 16.21 11.24
N ALA A 254 4.60 15.37 11.64
CA ALA A 254 4.69 14.85 13.01
C ALA A 254 4.91 15.99 14.02
N ARG A 255 5.82 16.93 13.74
CA ARG A 255 6.11 18.08 14.62
C ARG A 255 4.91 19.00 14.79
N GLU A 256 4.26 19.39 13.69
CA GLU A 256 3.09 20.25 13.68
C GLU A 256 1.94 19.67 14.52
N ASN A 257 1.83 18.34 14.53
CA ASN A 257 0.82 17.61 15.31
C ASN A 257 1.33 17.17 16.71
N ARG A 258 2.53 17.57 17.12
CA ARG A 258 3.15 17.22 18.42
C ARG A 258 3.28 15.71 18.62
N ILE A 259 3.55 14.98 17.56
CA ILE A 259 3.74 13.52 17.54
C ILE A 259 5.23 13.21 17.61
N THR A 260 5.57 12.25 18.46
CA THR A 260 6.96 11.79 18.69
C THR A 260 7.23 10.41 18.15
N GLN A 261 6.29 9.78 17.49
CA GLN A 261 6.41 8.43 16.92
C GLN A 261 6.04 8.45 15.43
N ILE A 262 6.88 7.86 14.60
CA ILE A 262 6.68 7.78 13.15
C ILE A 262 6.68 6.32 12.73
N VAL A 263 5.66 5.93 11.98
CA VAL A 263 5.56 4.65 11.26
C VAL A 263 5.81 4.92 9.78
N VAL A 264 6.67 4.12 9.13
CA VAL A 264 6.87 4.15 7.67
C VAL A 264 6.57 2.76 7.13
N CYS A 265 5.57 2.65 6.24
CA CYS A 265 5.07 1.37 5.73
C CYS A 265 4.70 1.46 4.24
N GLY A 266 4.41 0.31 3.61
CA GLY A 266 4.23 0.18 2.18
C GLY A 266 5.52 -0.24 1.46
N GLY A 267 5.42 -0.68 0.20
CA GLY A 267 6.53 -1.29 -0.54
C GLY A 267 7.78 -0.43 -0.65
N VAL A 268 7.64 0.90 -0.76
CA VAL A 268 8.80 1.83 -0.81
C VAL A 268 9.51 1.94 0.55
N ALA A 269 8.88 1.55 1.66
CA ALA A 269 9.54 1.46 2.98
C ALA A 269 10.65 0.39 3.03
N ALA A 270 10.71 -0.50 2.03
CA ALA A 270 11.81 -1.44 1.83
C ALA A 270 13.10 -0.77 1.30
N ASN A 271 13.02 0.44 0.71
CA ASN A 271 14.16 1.15 0.15
C ASN A 271 15.20 1.48 1.23
N SER A 272 16.46 1.09 0.97
CA SER A 272 17.54 1.20 1.96
C SER A 272 17.88 2.67 2.30
N ARG A 273 17.81 3.56 1.31
CA ARG A 273 18.10 4.99 1.50
C ARG A 273 16.99 5.67 2.31
N LEU A 274 15.73 5.31 2.07
CA LEU A 274 14.60 5.83 2.85
C LEU A 274 14.75 5.47 4.33
N ARG A 275 15.07 4.22 4.64
CA ARG A 275 15.30 3.75 6.01
C ARG A 275 16.44 4.51 6.69
N GLN A 276 17.56 4.68 5.99
CA GLN A 276 18.69 5.45 6.49
C GLN A 276 18.31 6.90 6.78
N ARG A 277 17.67 7.59 5.84
CA ARG A 277 17.28 9.01 5.99
C ARG A 277 16.27 9.22 7.12
N PHE A 278 15.30 8.30 7.28
CA PHE A 278 14.39 8.37 8.42
C PHE A 278 15.10 8.12 9.76
N ALA A 279 16.03 7.16 9.83
CA ALA A 279 16.80 6.92 11.04
C ALA A 279 17.62 8.15 11.46
N GLU A 280 18.29 8.81 10.51
CA GLU A 280 19.03 10.06 10.73
C GLU A 280 18.10 11.18 11.23
N ALA A 281 17.01 11.46 10.49
CA ALA A 281 16.11 12.55 10.80
C ALA A 281 15.34 12.35 12.12
N THR A 282 14.90 11.13 12.42
CA THR A 282 14.18 10.86 13.67
C THR A 282 15.12 10.93 14.89
N LEU A 283 16.39 10.54 14.74
CA LEU A 283 17.39 10.69 15.79
C LEU A 283 17.62 12.17 16.13
N GLU A 284 17.82 13.02 15.13
CA GLU A 284 17.98 14.47 15.29
C GLU A 284 16.78 15.11 16.00
N GLN A 285 15.57 14.66 15.65
CA GLN A 285 14.31 15.21 16.19
C GLN A 285 13.86 14.53 17.49
N LYS A 286 14.63 13.57 18.03
CA LYS A 286 14.28 12.76 19.20
C LYS A 286 12.91 12.08 19.09
N MET A 287 12.61 11.54 17.91
CA MET A 287 11.41 10.80 17.59
C MET A 287 11.71 9.29 17.53
N ALA A 288 10.72 8.46 17.87
CA ALA A 288 10.82 7.02 17.68
C ALA A 288 10.39 6.62 16.27
N LEU A 289 11.15 5.75 15.62
CA LEU A 289 10.90 5.27 14.26
C LEU A 289 10.49 3.80 14.28
N PHE A 290 9.40 3.47 13.58
CA PHE A 290 8.89 2.12 13.40
C PHE A 290 8.76 1.82 11.92
N ILE A 291 9.56 0.90 11.41
CA ILE A 291 9.47 0.40 10.03
C ILE A 291 9.33 -1.13 10.13
N PRO A 292 8.28 -1.73 9.57
CA PRO A 292 8.12 -3.18 9.58
C PRO A 292 9.34 -3.91 8.98
N PRO A 293 9.57 -5.18 9.34
CA PRO A 293 10.51 -6.05 8.62
C PRO A 293 10.20 -6.06 7.13
N MET A 294 11.24 -6.27 6.30
CA MET A 294 11.15 -6.18 4.83
C MET A 294 9.98 -6.96 4.24
N ILE A 295 9.76 -8.18 4.72
CA ILE A 295 8.68 -9.07 4.25
C ILE A 295 7.27 -8.54 4.57
N LEU A 296 7.14 -7.61 5.51
CA LEU A 296 5.88 -6.98 5.88
C LEU A 296 5.70 -5.57 5.29
N CYS A 297 6.69 -5.06 4.55
CA CYS A 297 6.61 -3.76 3.88
C CYS A 297 5.83 -3.84 2.57
N THR A 298 6.06 -4.90 1.76
CA THR A 298 5.32 -5.15 0.52
C THR A 298 3.94 -5.71 0.80
N ASP A 299 3.11 -5.85 -0.23
CA ASP A 299 1.78 -6.43 -0.12
C ASP A 299 1.88 -7.86 0.43
N ASN A 300 1.15 -8.12 1.50
CA ASN A 300 1.18 -9.39 2.21
C ASN A 300 -0.13 -9.62 2.98
N ALA A 301 -0.45 -10.87 3.26
CA ALA A 301 -1.67 -11.21 3.96
C ALA A 301 -1.55 -11.12 5.50
N ALA A 302 -0.33 -11.06 6.05
CA ALA A 302 -0.14 -10.93 7.49
C ALA A 302 -0.71 -9.61 8.01
N MET A 303 -0.54 -8.51 7.27
CA MET A 303 -1.10 -7.20 7.60
C MET A 303 -2.63 -7.21 7.61
N ILE A 304 -3.23 -7.97 6.70
CA ILE A 304 -4.68 -8.13 6.57
C ILE A 304 -5.23 -9.01 7.71
N ALA A 305 -4.55 -10.13 8.00
CA ALA A 305 -4.92 -11.02 9.10
C ALA A 305 -4.83 -10.30 10.46
N ALA A 306 -3.77 -9.53 10.70
CA ALA A 306 -3.58 -8.81 11.96
C ALA A 306 -4.68 -7.77 12.23
N LEU A 307 -5.01 -6.96 11.22
CA LEU A 307 -6.10 -6.00 11.37
C LEU A 307 -7.46 -6.70 11.45
N GLY A 308 -7.67 -7.72 10.64
CA GLY A 308 -8.88 -8.53 10.66
C GLY A 308 -9.11 -9.20 12.01
N GLU A 309 -8.07 -9.70 12.67
CA GLU A 309 -8.17 -10.26 14.02
C GLU A 309 -8.68 -9.22 15.03
N ILE A 310 -8.17 -7.99 14.98
CA ILE A 310 -8.64 -6.89 15.83
C ILE A 310 -10.11 -6.59 15.55
N MET A 311 -10.49 -6.49 14.29
CA MET A 311 -11.88 -6.23 13.87
C MET A 311 -12.83 -7.33 14.34
N LEU A 312 -12.46 -8.60 14.13
CA LEU A 312 -13.25 -9.76 14.53
C LEU A 312 -13.39 -9.87 16.04
N LYS A 313 -12.34 -9.63 16.82
CA LYS A 313 -12.38 -9.60 18.29
C LYS A 313 -13.29 -8.49 18.81
N ASN A 314 -13.36 -7.36 18.11
CA ASN A 314 -14.26 -6.25 18.43
C ASN A 314 -15.71 -6.47 17.91
N GLY A 315 -16.04 -7.68 17.46
CA GLY A 315 -17.40 -8.04 17.07
C GLY A 315 -17.78 -7.67 15.65
N ARG A 316 -16.88 -7.07 14.84
CA ARG A 316 -17.18 -6.75 13.44
C ARG A 316 -17.35 -8.05 12.62
N ARG A 317 -18.40 -8.09 11.83
CA ARG A 317 -18.76 -9.17 10.91
C ARG A 317 -19.34 -8.56 9.65
N ASP A 318 -18.83 -8.97 8.50
CA ASP A 318 -19.41 -8.54 7.23
C ASP A 318 -20.30 -9.63 6.63
N SER A 319 -21.30 -9.25 5.87
CA SER A 319 -22.22 -10.19 5.21
C SER A 319 -21.68 -10.63 3.86
N LEU A 320 -22.20 -11.73 3.33
CA LEU A 320 -21.87 -12.24 1.99
C LEU A 320 -22.20 -11.24 0.86
N ASN A 321 -22.99 -10.20 1.13
CA ASN A 321 -23.25 -9.11 0.19
C ASN A 321 -22.10 -8.08 0.09
N LEU A 322 -21.06 -8.20 0.94
CA LEU A 322 -19.90 -7.34 0.86
C LEU A 322 -19.29 -7.34 -0.56
N ASN A 323 -18.94 -6.17 -1.09
CA ASN A 323 -18.34 -6.06 -2.42
C ASN A 323 -16.98 -5.38 -2.38
N ALA A 324 -16.15 -5.66 -3.38
CA ALA A 324 -14.85 -5.03 -3.56
C ALA A 324 -15.01 -3.54 -3.91
N VAL A 325 -14.02 -2.73 -3.52
CA VAL A 325 -14.02 -1.28 -3.76
C VAL A 325 -12.64 -0.86 -4.28
N SER A 326 -12.57 -0.45 -5.55
CA SER A 326 -11.29 -0.06 -6.18
C SER A 326 -10.67 1.21 -5.59
N ARG A 327 -11.49 2.12 -5.04
CA ARG A 327 -11.05 3.35 -4.38
C ARG A 327 -11.68 3.43 -3.00
N TRP A 328 -10.87 3.36 -1.99
CA TRP A 328 -11.31 3.41 -0.59
C TRP A 328 -10.31 4.19 0.26
N PRO A 329 -10.44 5.53 0.29
CA PRO A 329 -9.53 6.36 1.07
C PRO A 329 -9.72 6.10 2.57
N LEU A 330 -8.60 6.19 3.32
CA LEU A 330 -8.64 6.22 4.78
C LEU A 330 -9.13 7.60 5.23
N VAL A 331 -10.42 7.70 5.55
CA VAL A 331 -11.01 8.89 6.15
C VAL A 331 -11.63 8.52 7.49
N ALA A 332 -11.59 9.45 8.44
CA ALA A 332 -12.29 9.26 9.72
C ALA A 332 -13.78 8.93 9.45
N HIS A 333 -14.29 7.89 10.07
CA HIS A 333 -15.67 7.37 9.88
C HIS A 333 -16.76 8.43 10.10
N SER A 334 -16.46 9.56 10.77
CA SER A 334 -17.38 10.66 11.02
C SER A 334 -17.81 11.46 9.79
N LYS A 335 -17.19 11.28 8.61
CA LYS A 335 -17.54 12.01 7.37
C LYS A 335 -18.22 11.16 6.29
N ILE A 336 -18.45 9.87 6.48
CA ILE A 336 -19.04 8.98 5.47
C ILE A 336 -20.53 8.65 5.75
N LEU A 337 -21.11 9.14 6.82
CA LEU A 337 -22.53 8.91 7.13
C LEU A 337 -23.44 10.00 6.52
N SER A 338 -23.34 10.23 5.21
CA SER A 338 -24.50 10.71 4.44
C SER A 338 -25.05 9.49 3.70
N PRO A 339 -26.26 9.02 4.00
CA PRO A 339 -26.90 7.97 3.22
C PRO A 339 -26.97 8.40 1.75
N PRO A 340 -26.85 7.49 0.78
CA PRO A 340 -27.06 7.84 -0.61
C PRO A 340 -28.43 8.48 -0.76
N ARG A 341 -28.49 9.64 -1.42
CA ARG A 341 -29.77 10.29 -1.75
C ARG A 341 -30.66 9.24 -2.41
N PRO A 342 -31.92 9.08 -1.96
CA PRO A 342 -32.86 8.21 -2.64
C PRO A 342 -32.95 8.65 -4.09
N LEU A 343 -32.83 7.70 -5.01
CA LEU A 343 -33.07 7.95 -6.44
C LEU A 343 -34.51 8.50 -6.55
N VAL A 344 -34.65 9.75 -6.96
CA VAL A 344 -35.94 10.35 -7.28
C VAL A 344 -36.53 9.51 -8.42
N PRO A 345 -37.73 8.91 -8.24
CA PRO A 345 -38.37 8.21 -9.34
C PRO A 345 -38.65 9.21 -10.47
N PRO A 346 -38.59 8.78 -11.73
CA PRO A 346 -38.89 9.66 -12.86
C PRO A 346 -40.30 10.22 -12.70
N LEU A 347 -40.43 11.53 -12.82
CA LEU A 347 -41.70 12.23 -12.85
C LEU A 347 -42.61 11.58 -13.90
N GLY A 348 -43.71 11.01 -13.40
CA GLY A 348 -44.74 10.44 -14.23
C GLY A 348 -45.25 11.46 -15.25
N GLY A 349 -45.20 11.08 -16.54
CA GLY A 349 -45.75 11.88 -17.62
C GLY A 349 -47.23 12.20 -17.37
N GLN A 350 -47.54 13.47 -17.33
CA GLN A 350 -48.92 13.95 -17.37
C GLN A 350 -49.51 13.57 -18.75
N GLY A 351 -50.52 12.69 -18.71
CA GLY A 351 -51.35 12.40 -19.86
C GLY A 351 -52.08 13.68 -20.32
N ILE A 352 -51.86 14.07 -21.53
CA ILE A 352 -52.63 15.07 -22.22
C ILE A 352 -53.97 14.40 -22.58
N MET A 353 -55.03 14.75 -21.88
CA MET A 353 -56.38 14.52 -22.40
C MET A 353 -56.64 15.56 -23.47
N GLY A 354 -56.82 15.13 -24.70
CA GLY A 354 -57.35 15.94 -25.79
C GLY A 354 -58.85 15.79 -25.82
N ASP A 355 -59.53 16.89 -25.60
CA ASP A 355 -60.91 17.07 -26.00
C ASP A 355 -60.97 17.31 -27.53
N GLY A 356 -61.95 16.67 -28.18
CA GLY A 356 -62.32 16.91 -29.59
C GLY A 356 -63.00 15.73 -30.19
#